data_ab69c89d52fd2527533428d4b7a9181a
#
_entry.id   ab69c89d52fd2527533428d4b7a9181a
#
_cell.length_a   1.000
_cell.length_b   1.000
_cell.length_c   1.000
_cell.angle_alpha   90.00
_cell.angle_beta   90.00
_cell.angle_gamma   90.00
#
_symmetry.space_group_name_H-M   'P 1'
#
loop_
_entity.id
_entity.type
_entity.pdbx_description
1 polymer ?
#
loop_
_entity_poly.entity_id
_entity_poly.type
_entity_poly.pdbx_seq_one_letter_code
_entity_poly.pdbx_strand_id
1 'polypeptide(L)'
;MIKKFKITYPCFTGPEKRRLYVYLPRGYNIHKAKHYPVLYMFDGQNVFFDDNATYGKSWGLGKYLNRTKTPLIVAAYECNCHADNGRLSEYSPFYYNPQGEWGGPYEPRAQETMEWFINVLKPFIDTRFRTLPD
;
A
#
# COMPACT_ATOMS: atom_id res chain seq x y z
N MET A 1 -14.22 5.99 -5.94
CA MET A 1 -13.35 7.20 -5.94
C MET A 1 -12.00 6.83 -5.34
N ILE A 2 -10.90 7.33 -5.93
CA ILE A 2 -9.54 7.06 -5.40
C ILE A 2 -8.94 8.39 -4.95
N LYS A 3 -8.49 8.44 -3.68
CA LYS A 3 -7.74 9.57 -3.11
C LYS A 3 -6.25 9.22 -3.07
N LYS A 4 -5.39 10.22 -3.27
CA LYS A 4 -3.93 10.08 -3.24
C LYS A 4 -3.36 10.90 -2.08
N PHE A 5 -2.48 10.30 -1.31
CA PHE A 5 -1.77 10.93 -0.20
C PHE A 5 -0.26 10.68 -0.34
N LYS A 6 0.51 11.42 0.42
CA LYS A 6 1.90 11.09 0.71
C LYS A 6 2.01 10.77 2.20
N ILE A 7 2.59 9.62 2.52
CA ILE A 7 2.81 9.15 3.89
C ILE A 7 4.31 8.96 4.13
N THR A 8 4.78 9.32 5.33
CA THR A 8 6.19 9.14 5.68
C THR A 8 6.45 7.67 6.02
N TYR A 9 7.47 7.11 5.39
CA TYR A 9 7.97 5.76 5.65
C TYR A 9 9.40 5.84 6.20
N PRO A 10 9.76 5.06 7.24
CA PRO A 10 11.10 5.05 7.83
C PRO A 10 12.05 4.20 6.96
N CYS A 11 12.48 4.72 5.81
CA CYS A 11 13.42 4.04 4.95
C CYS A 11 14.80 3.92 5.59
N PHE A 12 15.60 2.94 5.18
CA PHE A 12 16.96 2.71 5.67
C PHE A 12 17.88 3.94 5.53
N THR A 13 17.69 4.68 4.43
CA THR A 13 18.45 5.90 4.15
C THR A 13 17.86 7.16 4.81
N GLY A 14 16.87 6.99 5.67
CA GLY A 14 16.14 8.06 6.33
C GLY A 14 14.66 8.13 5.90
N PRO A 15 13.86 8.95 6.61
CA PRO A 15 12.43 9.08 6.29
C PRO A 15 12.19 9.55 4.87
N GLU A 16 11.32 8.87 4.14
CA GLU A 16 10.90 9.27 2.79
C GLU A 16 9.38 9.40 2.67
N LYS A 17 8.93 10.16 1.68
CA LYS A 17 7.51 10.29 1.34
C LYS A 17 7.15 9.28 0.28
N ARG A 18 6.20 8.39 0.60
CA ARG A 18 5.63 7.41 -0.33
C ARG A 18 4.20 7.72 -0.68
N ARG A 19 3.79 7.36 -1.87
CA ARG A 19 2.40 7.49 -2.31
C ARG A 19 1.52 6.46 -1.60
N LEU A 20 0.37 6.92 -1.17
CA LEU A 20 -0.70 6.10 -0.60
C LEU A 20 -1.97 6.36 -1.40
N TYR A 21 -2.55 5.32 -1.94
CA TYR A 21 -3.80 5.35 -2.69
C TYR A 21 -4.91 4.77 -1.82
N VAL A 22 -6.01 5.52 -1.70
CA VAL A 22 -7.17 5.05 -0.92
C VAL A 22 -8.39 5.03 -1.82
N TYR A 23 -8.84 3.83 -2.15
CA TYR A 23 -10.10 3.61 -2.84
C TYR A 23 -11.26 3.66 -1.83
N LEU A 24 -12.28 4.46 -2.15
CA LEU A 24 -13.52 4.54 -1.41
C LEU A 24 -14.64 3.92 -2.24
N PRO A 25 -15.46 3.02 -1.65
CA PRO A 25 -16.48 2.27 -2.38
C PRO A 25 -17.59 3.18 -2.89
N ARG A 26 -18.33 2.67 -3.88
CA ARG A 26 -19.49 3.35 -4.41
C ARG A 26 -20.51 3.64 -3.31
N GLY A 27 -21.01 4.86 -3.25
CA GLY A 27 -21.94 5.28 -2.20
C GLY A 27 -21.29 5.73 -0.88
N TYR A 28 -19.96 5.70 -0.76
CA TYR A 28 -19.27 6.15 0.45
C TYR A 28 -19.72 7.54 0.92
N ASN A 29 -19.85 8.51 0.01
CA ASN A 29 -20.27 9.88 0.36
C ASN A 29 -21.78 10.03 0.63
N ILE A 30 -22.58 9.05 0.22
CA ILE A 30 -24.03 9.04 0.42
C ILE A 30 -24.40 8.42 1.77
N HIS A 31 -23.85 7.25 2.06
CA HIS A 31 -24.15 6.50 3.27
C HIS A 31 -23.23 6.89 4.44
N LYS A 32 -23.50 8.04 5.05
CA LYS A 32 -22.61 8.65 6.07
C LYS A 32 -22.42 7.83 7.34
N ALA A 33 -23.40 7.03 7.73
CA ALA A 33 -23.33 6.18 8.93
C ALA A 33 -22.66 4.82 8.67
N LYS A 34 -22.42 4.46 7.40
CA LYS A 34 -21.85 3.15 7.07
C LYS A 34 -20.35 3.14 7.24
N HIS A 35 -19.84 2.09 7.92
CA HIS A 35 -18.43 1.76 8.04
C HIS A 35 -18.08 0.59 7.11
N TYR A 36 -16.82 0.47 6.77
CA TYR A 36 -16.34 -0.45 5.73
C TYR A 36 -15.11 -1.21 6.19
N PRO A 37 -14.98 -2.50 5.87
CA PRO A 37 -13.71 -3.21 6.04
C PRO A 37 -12.63 -2.58 5.17
N VAL A 38 -11.38 -2.72 5.58
CA VAL A 38 -10.23 -2.20 4.85
C VAL A 38 -9.37 -3.33 4.32
N LEU A 39 -9.12 -3.34 3.02
CA LEU A 39 -8.10 -4.16 2.39
C LEU A 39 -6.83 -3.32 2.27
N TYR A 40 -5.78 -3.73 2.97
CA TYR A 40 -4.46 -3.14 2.82
C TYR A 40 -3.67 -3.89 1.76
N MET A 41 -3.00 -3.15 0.88
CA MET A 41 -2.24 -3.73 -0.22
C MET A 41 -0.84 -3.14 -0.30
N PHE A 42 0.12 -4.02 -0.48
CA PHE A 42 1.49 -3.68 -0.86
C PHE A 42 1.55 -3.32 -2.35
N ASP A 43 2.68 -2.74 -2.76
CA ASP A 43 2.92 -2.36 -4.16
C ASP A 43 1.83 -1.47 -4.75
N GLY A 44 1.39 -0.48 -3.98
CA GLY A 44 0.26 0.39 -4.30
C GLY A 44 0.35 1.08 -5.67
N GLN A 45 1.56 1.27 -6.20
CA GLN A 45 1.78 1.80 -7.54
C GLN A 45 1.18 0.92 -8.63
N ASN A 46 1.04 -0.40 -8.38
CA ASN A 46 0.53 -1.36 -9.36
C ASN A 46 -0.99 -1.59 -9.28
N VAL A 47 -1.69 -1.01 -8.30
CA VAL A 47 -3.06 -1.41 -7.97
C VAL A 47 -4.11 -0.75 -8.86
N PHE A 48 -3.98 0.55 -9.15
CA PHE A 48 -5.08 1.33 -9.69
C PHE A 48 -4.85 1.97 -11.05
N PHE A 49 -3.65 2.44 -11.35
CA PHE A 49 -3.36 3.30 -12.52
C PHE A 49 -2.19 2.76 -13.33
N ASP A 50 -2.40 2.63 -14.63
CA ASP A 50 -1.37 2.13 -15.55
C ASP A 50 -0.14 3.05 -15.57
N ASP A 51 -0.34 4.37 -15.54
CA ASP A 51 0.75 5.37 -15.54
C ASP A 51 1.67 5.31 -14.31
N ASN A 52 1.22 4.67 -13.22
CA ASN A 52 2.03 4.52 -12.00
C ASN A 52 2.61 3.11 -11.85
N ALA A 53 2.12 2.16 -12.65
CA ALA A 53 2.49 0.76 -12.52
C ALA A 53 3.92 0.49 -13.01
N THR A 54 4.65 -0.34 -12.29
CA THR A 54 6.05 -0.69 -12.55
C THR A 54 6.27 -1.16 -14.00
N TYR A 55 5.32 -1.88 -14.56
CA TYR A 55 5.39 -2.42 -15.93
C TYR A 55 4.37 -1.78 -16.89
N GLY A 56 3.89 -0.57 -16.57
CA GLY A 56 2.94 0.15 -17.40
C GLY A 56 1.53 -0.44 -17.44
N LYS A 57 1.24 -1.44 -16.59
CA LYS A 57 -0.08 -2.08 -16.49
C LYS A 57 -0.44 -2.34 -15.04
N SER A 58 -1.52 -1.73 -14.59
CA SER A 58 -2.06 -1.92 -13.25
C SER A 58 -3.03 -3.12 -13.19
N TRP A 59 -3.34 -3.56 -11.97
CA TRP A 59 -4.35 -4.60 -11.75
C TRP A 59 -5.77 -4.13 -12.03
N GLY A 60 -5.99 -2.82 -12.19
CA GLY A 60 -7.30 -2.24 -12.49
C GLY A 60 -8.33 -2.45 -11.38
N LEU A 61 -7.87 -2.64 -10.13
CA LEU A 61 -8.71 -3.03 -8.99
C LEU A 61 -9.87 -2.05 -8.76
N GLY A 62 -9.63 -0.74 -8.94
CA GLY A 62 -10.67 0.26 -8.75
C GLY A 62 -11.85 0.10 -9.73
N LYS A 63 -11.57 -0.25 -10.99
CA LYS A 63 -12.60 -0.53 -12.00
C LYS A 63 -13.40 -1.79 -11.64
N TYR A 64 -12.69 -2.84 -11.20
CA TYR A 64 -13.31 -4.09 -10.75
C TYR A 64 -14.25 -3.86 -9.57
N LEU A 65 -13.80 -3.21 -8.50
CA LEU A 65 -14.60 -2.94 -7.31
C LEU A 65 -15.81 -2.04 -7.58
N ASN A 66 -15.67 -1.05 -8.47
CA ASN A 66 -16.79 -0.22 -8.89
C ASN A 66 -17.86 -1.03 -9.65
N ARG A 67 -17.44 -1.94 -10.53
CA ARG A 67 -18.34 -2.81 -11.29
C ARG A 67 -19.08 -3.80 -10.38
N THR A 68 -18.36 -4.43 -9.46
CA THR A 68 -18.93 -5.42 -8.53
C THR A 68 -19.68 -4.79 -7.35
N LYS A 69 -19.56 -3.46 -7.17
CA LYS A 69 -20.13 -2.71 -6.05
C LYS A 69 -19.68 -3.24 -4.68
N THR A 70 -18.48 -3.80 -4.61
CA THR A 70 -17.93 -4.38 -3.39
C THR A 70 -17.74 -3.30 -2.32
N PRO A 71 -18.35 -3.44 -1.12
CA PRO A 71 -18.39 -2.40 -0.12
C PRO A 71 -17.18 -2.42 0.81
N LEU A 72 -15.98 -2.18 0.28
CA LEU A 72 -14.74 -2.12 1.06
C LEU A 72 -13.90 -0.89 0.70
N ILE A 73 -13.07 -0.44 1.63
CA ILE A 73 -12.00 0.52 1.41
C ILE A 73 -10.73 -0.25 1.00
N VAL A 74 -9.95 0.27 0.06
CA VAL A 74 -8.61 -0.27 -0.20
C VAL A 74 -7.58 0.81 0.12
N ALA A 75 -6.61 0.48 0.96
CA ALA A 75 -5.45 1.31 1.25
C ALA A 75 -4.20 0.64 0.66
N ALA A 76 -3.66 1.21 -0.42
CA ALA A 76 -2.55 0.65 -1.16
C ALA A 76 -1.35 1.60 -1.10
N TYR A 77 -0.28 1.22 -0.39
CA TYR A 77 0.91 2.04 -0.30
C TYR A 77 2.00 1.56 -1.27
N GLU A 78 2.75 2.55 -1.78
CA GLU A 78 3.85 2.32 -2.71
C GLU A 78 5.02 1.64 -1.99
N CYS A 79 5.61 0.63 -2.64
CA CYS A 79 6.85 0.02 -2.15
C CYS A 79 8.05 0.95 -2.36
N ASN A 80 9.22 0.53 -1.90
CA ASN A 80 10.49 1.15 -2.30
C ASN A 80 10.71 0.91 -3.80
N CYS A 81 10.67 1.98 -4.59
CA CYS A 81 10.85 1.97 -6.04
C CYS A 81 12.28 2.39 -6.46
N HIS A 82 13.21 2.50 -5.51
CA HIS A 82 14.60 2.82 -5.82
C HIS A 82 15.33 1.65 -6.49
N ALA A 83 16.37 1.97 -7.26
CA ALA A 83 17.15 1.00 -8.02
C ALA A 83 17.97 0.01 -7.16
N ASP A 84 18.08 0.26 -5.86
CA ASP A 84 18.79 -0.57 -4.88
C ASP A 84 18.02 -1.85 -4.48
N ASN A 85 16.87 -2.12 -5.10
CA ASN A 85 15.98 -3.23 -4.74
C ASN A 85 15.52 -3.22 -3.28
N GLY A 86 15.44 -2.07 -2.64
CA GLY A 86 15.03 -1.91 -1.24
C GLY A 86 13.67 -2.53 -0.91
N ARG A 87 12.80 -2.71 -1.91
CA ARG A 87 11.54 -3.45 -1.78
C ARG A 87 11.74 -4.86 -1.22
N LEU A 88 12.76 -5.57 -1.68
CA LEU A 88 13.01 -6.94 -1.24
C LEU A 88 13.45 -6.98 0.24
N SER A 89 14.26 -6.04 0.68
CA SER A 89 14.61 -5.87 2.10
C SER A 89 13.37 -5.54 2.95
N GLU A 90 12.55 -4.61 2.52
CA GLU A 90 11.35 -4.17 3.26
C GLU A 90 10.32 -5.28 3.46
N TYR A 91 10.26 -6.25 2.55
CA TYR A 91 9.32 -7.37 2.61
C TYR A 91 9.94 -8.68 3.10
N SER A 92 11.26 -8.72 3.28
CA SER A 92 11.94 -9.93 3.75
C SER A 92 11.93 -10.02 5.28
N PRO A 93 11.36 -11.08 5.85
CA PRO A 93 11.45 -11.35 7.29
C PRO A 93 12.77 -12.02 7.69
N PHE A 94 13.55 -12.53 6.72
CA PHE A 94 14.81 -13.22 6.93
C PHE A 94 15.90 -12.65 6.04
N TYR A 95 17.14 -12.81 6.47
CA TYR A 95 18.29 -12.56 5.62
C TYR A 95 18.23 -13.44 4.38
N TYR A 96 18.38 -12.82 3.21
CA TYR A 96 18.33 -13.50 1.95
C TYR A 96 19.47 -13.04 1.05
N ASN A 97 20.26 -14.00 0.57
CA ASN A 97 21.35 -13.75 -0.35
C ASN A 97 21.23 -14.67 -1.58
N PRO A 98 20.39 -14.30 -2.55
CA PRO A 98 20.20 -15.09 -3.76
C PRO A 98 21.49 -15.09 -4.59
N GLN A 99 21.78 -16.25 -5.17
CA GLN A 99 22.77 -16.38 -6.24
C GLN A 99 22.08 -16.07 -7.57
N GLY A 100 22.48 -15.01 -8.31
CA GLY A 100 21.96 -14.75 -9.65
C GLY A 100 21.31 -13.38 -9.88
N GLU A 101 20.30 -13.32 -10.74
CA GLU A 101 19.74 -12.08 -11.32
C GLU A 101 19.12 -11.08 -10.32
N TRP A 102 18.73 -11.56 -9.15
CA TRP A 102 17.98 -10.75 -8.19
C TRP A 102 18.87 -9.88 -7.29
N GLY A 103 20.19 -9.96 -7.46
CA GLY A 103 21.12 -9.24 -6.59
C GLY A 103 21.05 -9.72 -5.14
N GLY A 104 21.56 -8.93 -4.25
CA GLY A 104 21.62 -9.24 -2.80
C GLY A 104 22.97 -8.84 -2.23
N PRO A 105 23.20 -9.04 -0.96
CA PRO A 105 22.31 -9.56 0.08
C PRO A 105 21.17 -8.61 0.45
N TYR A 106 20.06 -9.16 0.97
CA TYR A 106 18.91 -8.39 1.45
C TYR A 106 18.82 -8.47 2.97
N GLU A 107 18.94 -7.32 3.63
CA GLU A 107 18.73 -7.20 5.06
C GLU A 107 17.25 -7.37 5.42
N PRO A 108 16.90 -8.13 6.48
CA PRO A 108 15.51 -8.37 6.85
C PRO A 108 14.89 -7.15 7.54
N ARG A 109 13.98 -6.45 6.86
CA ARG A 109 13.30 -5.26 7.37
C ARG A 109 11.78 -5.38 7.41
N ALA A 110 11.24 -6.58 7.20
CA ALA A 110 9.79 -6.77 7.21
C ALA A 110 9.18 -6.45 8.57
N GLN A 111 9.90 -6.66 9.68
CA GLN A 111 9.43 -6.29 11.01
C GLN A 111 9.22 -4.77 11.12
N GLU A 112 10.19 -3.95 10.70
CA GLU A 112 10.08 -2.48 10.69
C GLU A 112 8.91 -2.02 9.80
N THR A 113 8.72 -2.68 8.65
CA THR A 113 7.59 -2.43 7.76
C THR A 113 6.25 -2.71 8.45
N MET A 114 6.14 -3.82 9.17
CA MET A 114 4.92 -4.19 9.88
C MET A 114 4.66 -3.27 11.09
N GLU A 115 5.68 -2.87 11.83
CA GLU A 115 5.57 -1.91 12.92
C GLU A 115 5.09 -0.56 12.41
N TRP A 116 5.64 -0.07 11.29
CA TRP A 116 5.16 1.15 10.64
C TRP A 116 3.71 1.00 10.15
N PHE A 117 3.38 -0.14 9.58
CA PHE A 117 2.03 -0.43 9.12
C PHE A 117 1.01 -0.33 10.27
N ILE A 118 1.30 -0.97 11.41
CA ILE A 118 0.42 -1.01 12.57
C ILE A 118 0.35 0.36 13.26
N ASN A 119 1.49 1.04 13.41
CA ASN A 119 1.58 2.24 14.24
C ASN A 119 1.38 3.55 13.46
N VAL A 120 1.50 3.53 12.13
CA VAL A 120 1.40 4.73 11.30
C VAL A 120 0.32 4.61 10.23
N LEU A 121 0.41 3.60 9.35
CA LEU A 121 -0.50 3.48 8.21
C LEU A 121 -1.94 3.19 8.65
N LYS A 122 -2.14 2.18 9.50
CA LYS A 122 -3.48 1.81 9.98
C LYS A 122 -4.15 2.96 10.73
N PRO A 123 -3.55 3.62 11.74
CA PRO A 123 -4.13 4.79 12.39
C PRO A 123 -4.41 5.95 11.43
N PHE A 124 -3.54 6.18 10.43
CA PHE A 124 -3.78 7.19 9.41
C PHE A 124 -5.09 6.94 8.65
N ILE A 125 -5.38 5.68 8.30
CA ILE A 125 -6.59 5.29 7.60
C ILE A 125 -7.80 5.38 8.51
N ASP A 126 -7.73 4.83 9.73
CA ASP A 126 -8.85 4.75 10.67
C ASP A 126 -9.32 6.12 11.15
N THR A 127 -8.42 7.09 11.29
CA THR A 127 -8.77 8.46 11.68
C THR A 127 -9.39 9.30 10.56
N ARG A 128 -9.18 8.92 9.30
CA ARG A 128 -9.64 9.70 8.14
C ARG A 128 -10.83 9.11 7.41
N PHE A 129 -11.09 7.84 7.61
CA PHE A 129 -12.11 7.11 6.87
C PHE A 129 -12.99 6.31 7.83
N ARG A 130 -14.21 6.02 7.40
CA ARG A 130 -15.14 5.20 8.17
C ARG A 130 -14.81 3.73 8.00
N THR A 131 -13.84 3.28 8.77
CA THR A 131 -13.38 1.89 8.82
C THR A 131 -14.17 1.10 9.85
N LEU A 132 -14.27 -0.21 9.66
CA LEU A 132 -14.64 -1.12 10.73
C LEU A 132 -13.39 -1.36 11.58
N PRO A 133 -13.42 -1.09 12.89
CA PRO A 133 -12.30 -1.47 13.75
C PRO A 133 -12.24 -3.00 13.85
N ASP A 134 -11.03 -3.52 13.81
CA ASP A 134 -10.76 -4.94 14.09
C ASP A 134 -10.63 -5.13 15.61
#